data_f887e316e468a610864267bc1a96ad7c
#
_entry.id   f887e316e468a610864267bc1a96ad7c
#
_cell.length_a   1.000
_cell.length_b   1.000
_cell.length_c   1.000
_cell.angle_alpha   90.00
_cell.angle_beta   90.00
_cell.angle_gamma   90.00
#
_symmetry.space_group_name_H-M   'P 1'
#
loop_
_entity.id
_entity.type
_entity.pdbx_description
1 polymer ?
#
loop_
_entity_poly.entity_id
_entity_poly.type
_entity_poly.pdbx_seq_one_letter_code
_entity_poly.pdbx_strand_id
1 'polypeptide(L)'
;TILIDKGKNDNIKVGDAVISSSGLVGQIKSTTKDYSTVKLITSSDKDNKISVGVKTAKSFKYGTIIEYDYPYIKVELTTNKKGIKLNDELVTSGLGNFPKNIVIGTVEKIGKDSYDIADILYVKPSADLDNINYLAVLTK
;
A
#
# COMPACT_ATOMS: atom_id res chain seq x y z
N THR A 1 -12.77 -5.79 -3.45
CA THR A 1 -12.08 -6.45 -4.58
C THR A 1 -12.57 -5.90 -5.91
N ILE A 2 -11.71 -5.90 -6.88
CA ILE A 2 -12.00 -5.45 -8.24
C ILE A 2 -11.66 -6.57 -9.21
N LEU A 3 -12.55 -6.81 -10.19
CA LEU A 3 -12.30 -7.74 -11.28
C LEU A 3 -11.75 -6.96 -12.48
N ILE A 4 -10.65 -7.43 -13.05
CA ILE A 4 -10.08 -6.85 -14.26
C ILE A 4 -10.05 -7.89 -15.37
N ASP A 5 -10.12 -7.44 -16.63
CA ASP A 5 -10.20 -8.29 -17.81
C ASP A 5 -8.83 -8.65 -18.39
N LYS A 6 -7.87 -8.85 -17.52
CA LYS A 6 -6.50 -9.29 -17.84
C LYS A 6 -6.15 -10.46 -16.92
N GLY A 7 -5.46 -11.45 -17.44
CA GLY A 7 -5.16 -12.66 -16.69
C GLY A 7 -3.81 -13.27 -17.06
N LYS A 8 -3.69 -14.59 -16.92
CA LYS A 8 -2.44 -15.32 -17.17
C LYS A 8 -1.91 -15.11 -18.59
N ASN A 9 -2.80 -14.92 -19.56
CA ASN A 9 -2.40 -14.66 -20.94
C ASN A 9 -1.66 -13.32 -21.09
N ASP A 10 -1.78 -12.42 -20.12
CA ASP A 10 -1.12 -11.12 -20.09
C ASP A 10 0.07 -11.13 -19.15
N ASN A 11 0.55 -12.31 -18.77
CA ASN A 11 1.67 -12.50 -17.83
C ASN A 11 1.38 -12.02 -16.41
N ILE A 12 0.11 -11.94 -16.03
CA ILE A 12 -0.28 -11.52 -14.68
C ILE A 12 -0.15 -12.71 -13.73
N LYS A 13 0.44 -12.45 -12.57
CA LYS A 13 0.65 -13.43 -11.51
C LYS A 13 0.07 -12.94 -10.20
N VAL A 14 -0.34 -13.89 -9.35
CA VAL A 14 -0.77 -13.59 -7.98
C VAL A 14 0.35 -12.85 -7.25
N GLY A 15 -0.01 -11.76 -6.59
CA GLY A 15 0.95 -10.91 -5.86
C GLY A 15 1.47 -9.73 -6.66
N ASP A 16 1.22 -9.65 -7.97
CA ASP A 16 1.65 -8.51 -8.77
C ASP A 16 0.98 -7.22 -8.27
N ALA A 17 1.75 -6.13 -8.24
CA ALA A 17 1.25 -4.84 -7.82
C ALA A 17 0.30 -4.24 -8.86
N VAL A 18 -0.76 -3.61 -8.38
CA VAL A 18 -1.73 -2.90 -9.22
C VAL A 18 -1.69 -1.42 -8.84
N ILE A 19 -1.45 -0.58 -9.82
CA ILE A 19 -1.32 0.87 -9.62
C ILE A 19 -2.32 1.64 -10.47
N SER A 20 -2.64 2.85 -10.01
CA SER A 20 -3.30 3.88 -10.81
C SER A 20 -2.30 4.99 -11.11
N SER A 21 -2.73 6.03 -11.80
CA SER A 21 -1.88 7.20 -12.04
C SER A 21 -1.47 7.93 -10.76
N SER A 22 -2.22 7.72 -9.67
CA SER A 22 -1.99 8.44 -8.40
C SER A 22 -1.28 7.60 -7.34
N GLY A 23 -1.14 6.29 -7.53
CA GLY A 23 -0.44 5.46 -6.56
C GLY A 23 -0.90 4.01 -6.52
N LEU A 24 -0.47 3.32 -5.47
CA LEU A 24 -0.76 1.90 -5.28
C LEU A 24 -2.24 1.69 -5.00
N VAL A 25 -2.85 0.77 -5.74
CA VAL A 25 -4.26 0.38 -5.59
C VAL A 25 -4.37 -0.93 -4.80
N GLY A 26 -3.53 -1.90 -5.12
CA GLY A 26 -3.60 -3.21 -4.47
C GLY A 26 -2.66 -4.21 -5.11
N GLN A 27 -3.04 -5.48 -5.01
CA GLN A 27 -2.28 -6.58 -5.60
C GLN A 27 -3.22 -7.61 -6.19
N ILE A 28 -2.71 -8.42 -7.09
CA ILE A 28 -3.47 -9.51 -7.70
C ILE A 28 -3.70 -10.60 -6.65
N LYS A 29 -4.96 -10.86 -6.33
CA LYS A 29 -5.36 -11.88 -5.38
C LYS A 29 -5.48 -13.25 -6.04
N SER A 30 -6.08 -13.28 -7.23
CA SER A 30 -6.28 -14.51 -8.01
C SER A 30 -6.29 -14.17 -9.49
N THR A 31 -5.94 -15.14 -10.32
CA THR A 31 -5.91 -14.93 -11.75
C THR A 31 -6.39 -16.19 -12.46
N THR A 32 -7.18 -15.99 -13.53
CA THR A 32 -7.55 -17.02 -14.48
C THR A 32 -6.86 -16.69 -15.81
N LYS A 33 -7.19 -17.44 -16.87
CA LYS A 33 -6.61 -17.22 -18.19
C LYS A 33 -6.80 -15.78 -18.68
N ASP A 34 -8.00 -15.24 -18.52
CA ASP A 34 -8.39 -13.93 -19.09
C ASP A 34 -8.79 -12.88 -18.07
N TYR A 35 -8.93 -13.25 -16.79
CA TYR A 35 -9.41 -12.34 -15.74
C TYR A 35 -8.53 -12.43 -14.50
N SER A 36 -8.52 -11.37 -13.74
CA SER A 36 -7.85 -11.33 -12.44
C SER A 36 -8.67 -10.56 -11.43
N THR A 37 -8.52 -10.92 -10.17
CA THR A 37 -9.15 -10.23 -9.05
C THR A 37 -8.09 -9.44 -8.32
N VAL A 38 -8.36 -8.14 -8.10
CA VAL A 38 -7.47 -7.23 -7.39
C VAL A 38 -7.95 -7.08 -5.96
N LYS A 39 -7.04 -7.29 -5.02
CA LYS A 39 -7.28 -7.01 -3.61
C LYS A 39 -6.77 -5.61 -3.30
N LEU A 40 -7.66 -4.72 -2.87
CA LEU A 40 -7.31 -3.34 -2.58
C LEU A 40 -6.44 -3.22 -1.33
N ILE A 41 -5.57 -2.22 -1.28
CA ILE A 41 -4.76 -1.93 -0.08
C ILE A 41 -5.62 -1.55 1.12
N THR A 42 -6.86 -1.12 0.86
CA THR A 42 -7.86 -0.79 1.89
C THR A 42 -8.68 -1.99 2.33
N SER A 43 -8.36 -3.19 1.83
CA SER A 43 -9.03 -4.42 2.24
C SER A 43 -8.80 -4.69 3.72
N SER A 44 -9.84 -5.17 4.40
CA SER A 44 -9.78 -5.54 5.82
C SER A 44 -9.08 -6.88 6.07
N ASP A 45 -8.55 -7.51 5.06
CA ASP A 45 -7.86 -8.80 5.16
C ASP A 45 -6.54 -8.63 5.90
N LYS A 46 -6.44 -9.25 7.07
CA LYS A 46 -5.29 -9.14 7.96
C LYS A 46 -4.03 -9.83 7.44
N ASP A 47 -4.16 -10.71 6.46
CA ASP A 47 -3.01 -11.40 5.87
C ASP A 47 -2.28 -10.54 4.85
N ASN A 48 -2.81 -9.38 4.53
CA ASN A 48 -2.26 -8.48 3.53
C ASN A 48 -1.30 -7.45 4.17
N LYS A 49 -0.18 -7.93 4.67
CA LYS A 49 0.84 -7.07 5.26
C LYS A 49 1.79 -6.56 4.18
N ILE A 50 1.74 -5.27 3.93
CA ILE A 50 2.59 -4.62 2.93
C ILE A 50 3.68 -3.85 3.66
N SER A 51 4.94 -4.13 3.30
CA SER A 51 6.09 -3.41 3.84
C SER A 51 6.22 -2.06 3.13
N VAL A 52 6.32 -1.01 3.92
CA VAL A 52 6.34 0.36 3.42
C VAL A 52 7.52 1.14 3.98
N GLY A 53 7.78 2.29 3.38
CA GLY A 53 8.80 3.19 3.86
C GLY A 53 8.33 4.63 3.78
N VAL A 54 8.76 5.43 4.75
CA VAL A 54 8.49 6.86 4.77
C VAL A 54 9.76 7.59 4.37
N LYS A 55 9.66 8.41 3.33
CA LYS A 55 10.78 9.27 2.92
C LYS A 55 10.82 10.49 3.83
N THR A 56 11.82 10.55 4.70
CA THR A 56 12.07 11.75 5.50
C THR A 56 13.16 12.59 4.84
N ALA A 57 13.38 13.79 5.36
CA ALA A 57 14.41 14.68 4.80
C ALA A 57 15.83 14.09 4.88
N LYS A 58 16.08 13.18 5.84
CA LYS A 58 17.42 12.66 6.10
C LYS A 58 17.54 11.14 6.00
N SER A 59 16.41 10.42 5.99
CA SER A 59 16.46 8.97 6.09
C SER A 59 15.21 8.34 5.50
N PHE A 60 15.18 7.01 5.54
CA PHE A 60 14.06 6.20 5.09
C PHE A 60 13.62 5.35 6.28
N LYS A 61 12.39 5.55 6.74
CA LYS A 61 11.85 4.83 7.90
C LYS A 61 10.91 3.72 7.42
N TYR A 62 11.02 2.54 8.00
CA TYR A 62 10.28 1.36 7.58
C TYR A 62 9.08 1.09 8.47
N GLY A 63 8.06 0.51 7.89
CA GLY A 63 6.85 0.11 8.61
C GLY A 63 6.06 -0.92 7.82
N THR A 64 4.90 -1.28 8.38
CA THR A 64 3.99 -2.27 7.78
C THR A 64 2.58 -1.74 7.86
N ILE A 65 1.81 -1.88 6.77
CA ILE A 65 0.38 -1.61 6.79
C ILE A 65 -0.28 -2.68 7.65
N ILE A 66 -1.03 -2.27 8.68
CA ILE A 66 -1.68 -3.19 9.61
C ILE A 66 -3.19 -3.27 9.41
N GLU A 67 -3.83 -2.16 9.04
CA GLU A 67 -5.27 -2.14 8.79
C GLU A 67 -5.67 -0.88 8.03
N TYR A 68 -6.90 -0.88 7.54
CA TYR A 68 -7.54 0.31 6.99
C TYR A 68 -8.68 0.72 7.91
N ASP A 69 -8.62 1.94 8.40
CA ASP A 69 -9.66 2.57 9.23
C ASP A 69 -10.05 3.86 8.53
N TYR A 70 -11.12 3.79 7.74
CA TYR A 70 -11.54 4.90 6.89
C TYR A 70 -11.47 6.24 7.62
N PRO A 71 -10.86 7.29 7.07
CA PRO A 71 -10.28 7.36 5.71
C PRO A 71 -8.78 7.04 5.66
N TYR A 72 -8.22 6.40 6.68
CA TYR A 72 -6.77 6.22 6.81
C TYR A 72 -6.32 4.79 6.67
N ILE A 73 -5.15 4.63 6.06
CA ILE A 73 -4.36 3.41 6.15
C ILE A 73 -3.50 3.56 7.41
N LYS A 74 -3.56 2.58 8.31
CA LYS A 74 -2.74 2.58 9.51
C LYS A 74 -1.45 1.81 9.26
N VAL A 75 -0.35 2.43 9.59
CA VAL A 75 1.00 1.88 9.42
C VAL A 75 1.68 1.81 10.77
N GLU A 76 2.13 0.63 11.15
CA GLU A 76 2.95 0.43 12.34
C GLU A 76 4.42 0.54 11.97
N LEU A 77 5.14 1.47 12.60
CA LEU A 77 6.56 1.65 12.34
C LEU A 77 7.37 0.52 12.99
N THR A 78 8.35 0.01 12.27
CA THR A 78 9.32 -0.97 12.81
C THR A 78 10.48 -0.26 13.50
N THR A 79 10.62 1.05 13.27
CA THR A 79 11.59 1.93 13.89
C THR A 79 10.87 3.05 14.61
N ASN A 80 11.61 3.98 15.20
CA ASN A 80 10.96 5.14 15.84
C ASN A 80 10.50 6.17 14.79
N LYS A 81 9.65 7.10 15.23
CA LYS A 81 9.07 8.14 14.36
C LYS A 81 10.00 9.33 14.11
N LYS A 82 11.23 9.30 14.61
CA LYS A 82 12.15 10.43 14.53
C LYS A 82 12.37 10.87 13.08
N GLY A 83 12.15 12.15 12.82
CA GLY A 83 12.32 12.72 11.49
C GLY A 83 11.10 12.65 10.60
N ILE A 84 10.05 11.91 10.98
CA ILE A 84 8.81 11.84 10.21
C ILE A 84 7.97 13.06 10.51
N LYS A 85 7.50 13.72 9.45
CA LYS A 85 6.65 14.90 9.54
C LYS A 85 5.34 14.68 8.82
N LEU A 86 4.34 15.46 9.16
CA LEU A 86 3.08 15.49 8.42
C LEU A 86 3.36 15.83 6.96
N ASN A 87 2.64 15.20 6.06
CA ASN A 87 2.77 15.28 4.61
C ASN A 87 3.99 14.56 4.02
N ASP A 88 4.77 13.86 4.83
CA ASP A 88 5.81 12.99 4.29
C ASP A 88 5.17 11.87 3.45
N GLU A 89 5.85 11.50 2.38
CA GLU A 89 5.35 10.52 1.43
C GLU A 89 5.64 9.10 1.90
N LEU A 90 4.60 8.25 1.86
CA LEU A 90 4.72 6.83 2.11
C LEU A 90 4.78 6.09 0.79
N VAL A 91 5.76 5.21 0.64
CA VAL A 91 5.97 4.40 -0.57
C VAL A 91 6.18 2.95 -0.20
N THR A 92 6.11 2.06 -1.20
CA THR A 92 6.52 0.67 -0.99
C THR A 92 8.02 0.62 -0.72
N SER A 93 8.42 -0.27 0.21
CA SER A 93 9.82 -0.32 0.67
C SER A 93 10.74 -1.12 -0.26
N GLY A 94 10.17 -1.97 -1.10
CA GLY A 94 10.94 -2.93 -1.86
C GLY A 94 11.27 -4.20 -1.09
N LEU A 95 10.91 -4.25 0.19
CA LEU A 95 11.02 -5.45 1.01
C LEU A 95 9.72 -6.24 0.86
N GLY A 96 9.78 -7.35 0.18
CA GLY A 96 8.60 -8.16 -0.10
C GLY A 96 8.29 -8.23 -1.59
N ASN A 97 7.01 -8.36 -1.93
CA ASN A 97 6.59 -8.66 -3.31
C ASN A 97 6.47 -7.45 -4.23
N PHE A 98 6.45 -6.24 -3.67
CA PHE A 98 6.27 -5.05 -4.49
C PHE A 98 7.59 -4.39 -4.88
N PRO A 99 7.68 -3.84 -6.09
CA PRO A 99 8.80 -2.96 -6.44
C PRO A 99 8.89 -1.78 -5.48
N LYS A 100 10.10 -1.28 -5.28
CA LYS A 100 10.33 -0.11 -4.41
C LYS A 100 9.78 1.18 -5.03
N ASN A 101 9.40 2.12 -4.17
CA ASN A 101 9.02 3.50 -4.51
C ASN A 101 7.68 3.67 -5.21
N ILE A 102 6.75 2.72 -5.09
CA ILE A 102 5.36 2.95 -5.51
C ILE A 102 4.69 3.81 -4.45
N VAL A 103 4.14 4.95 -4.84
CA VAL A 103 3.49 5.88 -3.90
C VAL A 103 2.24 5.23 -3.31
N ILE A 104 2.11 5.28 -1.99
CA ILE A 104 0.93 4.78 -1.27
C ILE A 104 0.07 5.93 -0.80
N GLY A 105 0.68 6.95 -0.20
CA GLY A 105 -0.04 8.09 0.31
C GLY A 105 0.85 9.05 1.08
N THR A 106 0.23 9.89 1.88
CA THR A 106 0.92 10.89 2.71
C THR A 106 0.53 10.75 4.16
N VAL A 107 1.47 11.04 5.05
CA VAL A 107 1.25 10.99 6.50
C VAL A 107 0.40 12.18 6.91
N GLU A 108 -0.79 11.93 7.47
CA GLU A 108 -1.66 13.00 7.96
C GLU A 108 -1.69 13.10 9.49
N LYS A 109 -1.38 12.00 10.18
CA LYS A 109 -1.47 11.95 11.64
C LYS A 109 -0.46 10.94 12.17
N ILE A 110 0.09 11.23 13.34
CA ILE A 110 1.03 10.34 14.04
C ILE A 110 0.48 10.07 15.42
N GLY A 111 0.43 8.80 15.82
CA GLY A 111 -0.10 8.40 17.11
C GLY A 111 0.61 7.17 17.65
N LYS A 112 -0.04 6.55 18.63
CA LYS A 112 0.42 5.31 19.27
C LYS A 112 -0.63 4.23 19.14
N ASP A 113 -0.21 2.97 19.26
CA ASP A 113 -1.15 1.86 19.33
C ASP A 113 -1.91 1.87 20.68
N SER A 114 -2.85 0.94 20.85
CA SER A 114 -3.68 0.85 22.07
C SER A 114 -2.88 0.55 23.33
N TYR A 115 -1.66 0.05 23.19
CA TYR A 115 -0.77 -0.26 24.33
C TYR A 115 0.26 0.85 24.59
N ASP A 116 0.21 1.94 23.83
CA ASP A 116 1.14 3.08 23.91
C ASP A 116 2.62 2.68 23.73
N ILE A 117 2.86 1.65 22.90
CA ILE A 117 4.20 1.10 22.65
C ILE A 117 4.69 1.42 21.25
N ALA A 118 3.91 1.10 20.22
CA ALA A 118 4.31 1.28 18.82
C ALA A 118 3.83 2.61 18.26
N ASP A 119 4.66 3.23 17.44
CA ASP A 119 4.28 4.43 16.69
C ASP A 119 3.41 4.03 15.50
N ILE A 120 2.26 4.68 15.37
CA ILE A 120 1.28 4.44 14.30
C ILE A 120 1.18 5.69 13.43
N LEU A 121 1.30 5.49 12.13
CA LEU A 121 1.05 6.55 11.14
C LEU A 121 -0.35 6.37 10.56
N TYR A 122 -1.06 7.47 10.42
CA TYR A 122 -2.34 7.54 9.72
C TYR A 122 -2.09 8.15 8.36
N VAL A 123 -2.24 7.35 7.33
CA VAL A 123 -1.84 7.70 5.96
C VAL A 123 -3.06 7.84 5.09
N LYS A 124 -3.17 8.97 4.39
CA LYS A 124 -4.22 9.17 3.40
C LYS A 124 -3.77 8.57 2.08
N PRO A 125 -4.52 7.62 1.50
CA PRO A 125 -4.16 7.04 0.20
C PRO A 125 -4.07 8.10 -0.89
N SER A 126 -3.05 8.02 -1.74
CA SER A 126 -2.91 8.89 -2.90
C SER A 126 -3.78 8.45 -4.06
N ALA A 127 -4.03 7.15 -4.21
CA ALA A 127 -4.95 6.63 -5.21
C ALA A 127 -6.40 6.93 -4.79
N ASP A 128 -7.22 7.35 -5.75
CA ASP A 128 -8.65 7.50 -5.54
C ASP A 128 -9.30 6.13 -5.69
N LEU A 129 -9.46 5.43 -4.57
CA LEU A 129 -9.96 4.06 -4.55
C LEU A 129 -11.48 3.97 -4.76
N ASP A 130 -12.18 5.10 -4.70
CA ASP A 130 -13.62 5.18 -4.94
C ASP A 130 -13.94 5.46 -6.42
N ASN A 131 -12.97 5.90 -7.20
CA ASN A 131 -13.17 6.30 -8.59
C ASN A 131 -11.99 5.84 -9.45
N ILE A 132 -11.86 4.53 -9.62
CA ILE A 132 -10.74 3.93 -10.36
C ILE A 132 -11.18 3.73 -11.80
N ASN A 133 -10.58 4.49 -12.74
CA ASN A 133 -10.88 4.40 -14.16
C ASN A 133 -9.85 3.59 -14.93
N TYR A 134 -8.57 3.74 -14.61
CA TYR A 134 -7.48 3.07 -15.31
C TYR A 134 -6.52 2.45 -14.30
N LEU A 135 -6.15 1.20 -14.57
CA LEU A 135 -5.22 0.45 -13.75
C LEU A 135 -4.09 -0.09 -14.61
N ALA A 136 -2.92 -0.18 -14.02
CA ALA A 136 -1.78 -0.89 -14.60
C ALA A 136 -1.33 -1.97 -13.62
N VAL A 137 -0.96 -3.13 -14.17
CA VAL A 137 -0.40 -4.24 -13.39
C VAL A 137 1.09 -4.29 -13.67
N LEU A 138 1.89 -4.24 -12.59
CA LEU A 138 3.34 -4.34 -12.71
C LEU A 138 3.72 -5.81 -12.70
N THR A 139 3.92 -6.36 -13.88
CA THR A 139 4.34 -7.76 -14.03
C THR A 139 5.85 -7.89 -13.83
N LYS A 140 6.23 -8.99 -13.22
CA LYS A 140 7.65 -9.29 -12.99
C LYS A 140 8.20 -10.21 -14.07
#